data_79802224b9fae6de93236ab313ac06c2
#
_entry.id   79802224b9fae6de93236ab313ac06c2
#
_cell.length_a   1.000
_cell.length_b   1.000
_cell.length_c   1.000
_cell.angle_alpha   90.00
_cell.angle_beta   90.00
_cell.angle_gamma   90.00
#
_symmetry.space_group_name_H-M   'P 1'
#
loop_
_entity.id
_entity.type
_entity.pdbx_description
1 polymer ?
#
loop_
_entity_poly.entity_id
_entity_poly.type
_entity_poly.pdbx_seq_one_letter_code
_entity_poly.pdbx_strand_id
1 'polypeptide(L)'
;MHHDPVLVTRIVDKDGKEVYTGPSTAEQVIPYKSAFLMQQLLRGGMLEPGGTSQRLWGYVGDYKDTEFGGKTGTTNNHSDAWFMCVSPKLVCGAWVGGEYRCIHFRTGALGQGSRTALPICGYFLQSVLKDPAFKEYRAKFDKPKDGDITKDMYMCASYAPKAKVDTTRIDSAAMNEEIILDENGNPIIREIPSSEEKANGEKKQEENGEKKEKKEKKKAKPAEQVINFDDL
;
A
#
# COMPACT_ATOMS: atom_id res chain seq x y z
N MET A 1 -0.08 7.28 24.86
CA MET A 1 -0.06 8.60 25.52
C MET A 1 0.08 9.65 24.43
N HIS A 2 -0.70 10.69 24.48
CA HIS A 2 -0.61 11.86 23.62
C HIS A 2 0.10 12.98 24.39
N HIS A 3 0.98 13.71 23.71
CA HIS A 3 1.60 14.92 24.23
C HIS A 3 1.28 16.04 23.25
N ASP A 4 0.84 17.16 23.76
CA ASP A 4 0.71 18.35 22.92
C ASP A 4 2.09 18.79 22.42
N PRO A 5 2.19 19.27 21.17
CA PRO A 5 3.44 19.79 20.64
C PRO A 5 3.97 20.95 21.51
N VAL A 6 5.18 20.80 22.01
CA VAL A 6 5.83 21.82 22.83
C VAL A 6 6.98 22.43 22.02
N LEU A 7 6.89 23.72 21.70
CA LEU A 7 7.93 24.45 20.96
C LEU A 7 9.10 24.85 21.83
N VAL A 8 8.84 25.19 23.11
CA VAL A 8 9.85 25.60 24.07
C VAL A 8 9.71 24.74 25.31
N THR A 9 10.66 23.86 25.54
CA THR A 9 10.66 22.95 26.69
C THR A 9 11.22 23.60 27.96
N ARG A 10 12.19 24.50 27.83
CA ARG A 10 12.85 25.17 28.98
C ARG A 10 13.47 26.49 28.55
N ILE A 11 13.39 27.48 29.40
CA ILE A 11 14.13 28.76 29.27
C ILE A 11 14.94 28.95 30.55
N VAL A 12 16.22 29.25 30.39
CA VAL A 12 17.13 29.59 31.49
C VAL A 12 17.67 31.00 31.29
N ASP A 13 17.90 31.70 32.40
CA ASP A 13 18.54 33.02 32.36
C ASP A 13 20.07 32.89 32.14
N LYS A 14 20.78 34.04 32.13
CA LYS A 14 22.22 34.09 31.93
C LYS A 14 23.03 33.41 33.08
N ASP A 15 22.42 33.27 34.25
CA ASP A 15 23.03 32.68 35.43
C ASP A 15 22.69 31.17 35.57
N GLY A 16 22.02 30.61 34.55
CA GLY A 16 21.61 29.21 34.49
C GLY A 16 20.37 28.88 35.29
N LYS A 17 19.67 29.86 35.86
CA LYS A 17 18.43 29.67 36.58
C LYS A 17 17.28 29.46 35.60
N GLU A 18 16.46 28.45 35.91
CA GLU A 18 15.28 28.16 35.10
C GLU A 18 14.19 29.22 35.37
N VAL A 19 13.74 29.87 34.28
CA VAL A 19 12.69 30.90 34.29
C VAL A 19 11.37 30.41 33.69
N TYR A 20 11.44 29.30 32.93
CA TYR A 20 10.26 28.67 32.34
C TYR A 20 10.52 27.18 32.11
N THR A 21 9.53 26.36 32.45
CA THR A 21 9.45 24.95 32.07
C THR A 21 8.14 24.73 31.34
N GLY A 22 8.24 24.21 30.13
CA GLY A 22 7.08 23.87 29.31
C GLY A 22 6.24 22.75 29.93
N PRO A 23 4.96 22.67 29.62
CA PRO A 23 4.07 21.64 30.14
C PRO A 23 4.56 20.25 29.67
N SER A 24 4.63 19.31 30.60
CA SER A 24 4.89 17.88 30.33
C SER A 24 3.65 17.06 30.66
N THR A 25 2.53 17.38 30.01
CA THR A 25 1.29 16.63 30.20
C THR A 25 1.20 15.52 29.18
N ALA A 26 1.00 14.29 29.65
CA ALA A 26 0.73 13.12 28.83
C ALA A 26 -0.71 12.66 29.09
N GLU A 27 -1.52 12.62 28.07
CA GLU A 27 -2.90 12.15 28.15
C GLU A 27 -3.10 10.84 27.37
N GLN A 28 -3.88 9.93 27.93
CA GLN A 28 -4.27 8.73 27.22
C GLN A 28 -5.50 8.99 26.37
N VAL A 29 -5.33 9.23 25.08
CA VAL A 29 -6.42 9.52 24.13
C VAL A 29 -6.96 8.26 23.42
N ILE A 30 -6.21 7.16 23.42
CA ILE A 30 -6.61 5.89 22.78
C ILE A 30 -6.56 4.79 23.84
N PRO A 31 -7.64 3.98 23.99
CA PRO A 31 -7.61 2.81 24.86
C PRO A 31 -6.47 1.86 24.49
N TYR A 32 -5.86 1.26 25.51
CA TYR A 32 -4.72 0.33 25.33
C TYR A 32 -5.04 -0.80 24.32
N LYS A 33 -6.22 -1.41 24.42
CA LYS A 33 -6.68 -2.47 23.53
C LYS A 33 -6.67 -2.03 22.07
N SER A 34 -7.21 -0.84 21.78
CA SER A 34 -7.25 -0.29 20.40
C SER A 34 -5.85 0.00 19.88
N ALA A 35 -4.97 0.57 20.72
CA ALA A 35 -3.58 0.84 20.34
C ALA A 35 -2.83 -0.46 20.05
N PHE A 36 -2.97 -1.49 20.90
CA PHE A 36 -2.34 -2.78 20.69
C PHE A 36 -2.84 -3.46 19.39
N LEU A 37 -4.15 -3.48 19.16
CA LEU A 37 -4.71 -4.09 17.94
C LEU A 37 -4.23 -3.37 16.70
N MET A 38 -4.12 -2.03 16.71
CA MET A 38 -3.57 -1.26 15.60
C MET A 38 -2.10 -1.60 15.36
N GLN A 39 -1.29 -1.75 16.41
CA GLN A 39 0.10 -2.21 16.26
C GLN A 39 0.17 -3.58 15.59
N GLN A 40 -0.70 -4.53 15.95
CA GLN A 40 -0.75 -5.85 15.32
C GLN A 40 -1.15 -5.77 13.85
N LEU A 41 -2.12 -4.91 13.47
CA LEU A 41 -2.48 -4.67 12.07
C LEU A 41 -1.29 -4.10 11.26
N LEU A 42 -0.55 -3.15 11.82
CA LEU A 42 0.64 -2.61 11.18
C LEU A 42 1.76 -3.66 11.04
N ARG A 43 1.90 -4.55 12.03
CA ARG A 43 2.82 -5.70 11.96
C ARG A 43 2.41 -6.69 10.87
N GLY A 44 1.11 -6.91 10.67
CA GLY A 44 0.57 -7.73 9.60
C GLY A 44 1.09 -7.32 8.22
N GLY A 45 1.26 -6.01 7.96
CA GLY A 45 1.87 -5.49 6.74
C GLY A 45 3.30 -6.00 6.46
N MET A 46 4.00 -6.49 7.48
CA MET A 46 5.35 -7.07 7.38
C MET A 46 5.34 -8.60 7.43
N LEU A 47 4.42 -9.20 8.18
CA LEU A 47 4.43 -10.62 8.50
C LEU A 47 3.54 -11.44 7.56
N GLU A 48 2.41 -10.85 7.12
CA GLU A 48 1.41 -11.57 6.35
C GLU A 48 1.75 -11.64 4.85
N PRO A 49 1.47 -12.75 4.16
CA PRO A 49 1.63 -12.86 2.72
C PRO A 49 0.90 -11.75 1.97
N GLY A 50 1.57 -11.10 1.02
CA GLY A 50 1.03 -9.95 0.30
C GLY A 50 1.12 -8.62 1.05
N GLY A 51 1.70 -8.60 2.25
CA GLY A 51 1.93 -7.37 3.01
C GLY A 51 2.87 -6.41 2.25
N THR A 52 2.44 -5.14 2.13
CA THR A 52 3.16 -4.14 1.33
C THR A 52 4.46 -3.66 1.97
N SER A 53 4.69 -3.97 3.25
CA SER A 53 5.87 -3.56 4.00
C SER A 53 6.94 -4.65 4.14
N GLN A 54 6.72 -5.85 3.59
CA GLN A 54 7.64 -7.00 3.67
C GLN A 54 9.06 -6.70 3.17
N ARG A 55 9.19 -5.78 2.21
CA ARG A 55 10.51 -5.39 1.69
C ARG A 55 11.41 -4.77 2.75
N LEU A 56 10.86 -4.29 3.88
CA LEU A 56 11.65 -3.75 4.98
C LEU A 56 12.58 -4.81 5.58
N TRP A 57 12.22 -6.10 5.52
CA TRP A 57 13.08 -7.19 5.99
C TRP A 57 14.44 -7.25 5.31
N GLY A 58 14.55 -6.76 4.07
CA GLY A 58 15.85 -6.64 3.38
C GLY A 58 16.84 -5.69 4.06
N TYR A 59 16.37 -4.80 4.95
CA TYR A 59 17.17 -3.82 5.66
C TYR A 59 17.36 -4.17 7.14
N VAL A 60 16.32 -4.75 7.76
CA VAL A 60 16.27 -4.95 9.23
C VAL A 60 16.20 -6.42 9.64
N GLY A 61 16.27 -7.35 8.69
CA GLY A 61 16.10 -8.79 8.95
C GLY A 61 17.11 -9.42 9.91
N ASP A 62 18.27 -8.81 10.09
CA ASP A 62 19.30 -9.26 11.04
C ASP A 62 18.93 -8.96 12.50
N TYR A 63 17.97 -8.06 12.73
CA TYR A 63 17.59 -7.58 14.08
C TYR A 63 16.33 -8.28 14.59
N LYS A 64 16.43 -9.59 14.85
CA LYS A 64 15.33 -10.47 15.32
C LYS A 64 14.82 -10.13 16.72
N ASP A 65 15.56 -9.35 17.48
CA ASP A 65 15.21 -8.82 18.80
C ASP A 65 14.31 -7.57 18.72
N THR A 66 14.04 -7.08 17.52
CA THR A 66 13.24 -5.89 17.27
C THR A 66 11.98 -6.22 16.48
N GLU A 67 10.87 -5.59 16.84
CA GLU A 67 9.60 -5.73 16.13
C GLU A 67 9.24 -4.43 15.43
N PHE A 68 8.68 -4.58 14.22
CA PHE A 68 8.30 -3.48 13.35
C PHE A 68 6.87 -3.67 12.85
N GLY A 69 6.19 -2.56 12.66
CA GLY A 69 4.96 -2.46 11.90
C GLY A 69 5.13 -1.39 10.83
N GLY A 70 4.42 -1.52 9.72
CA GLY A 70 4.57 -0.52 8.66
C GLY A 70 3.39 -0.47 7.71
N LYS A 71 3.23 0.70 7.09
CA LYS A 71 2.21 0.93 6.06
C LYS A 71 2.76 1.81 4.95
N THR A 72 2.55 1.36 3.72
CA THR A 72 2.85 2.15 2.51
C THR A 72 1.65 3.01 2.12
N GLY A 73 1.91 4.16 1.51
CA GLY A 73 0.93 4.98 0.81
C GLY A 73 1.38 5.19 -0.63
N THR A 74 0.44 5.16 -1.56
CA THR A 74 0.70 5.43 -2.97
C THR A 74 -0.55 6.05 -3.58
N THR A 75 -0.43 7.21 -4.22
CA THR A 75 -1.54 7.81 -4.98
C THR A 75 -1.81 7.02 -6.26
N ASN A 76 -3.04 7.08 -6.77
CA ASN A 76 -3.46 6.31 -7.94
C ASN A 76 -2.60 6.56 -9.19
N ASN A 77 -2.10 7.79 -9.35
CA ASN A 77 -1.22 8.18 -10.45
C ASN A 77 0.28 8.06 -10.13
N HIS A 78 0.64 7.51 -8.96
CA HIS A 78 2.03 7.38 -8.50
C HIS A 78 2.79 8.71 -8.37
N SER A 79 2.10 9.82 -8.07
CA SER A 79 2.73 11.11 -7.81
C SER A 79 3.29 11.20 -6.40
N ASP A 80 2.67 10.49 -5.45
CA ASP A 80 3.08 10.49 -4.04
C ASP A 80 3.25 9.07 -3.54
N ALA A 81 4.35 8.85 -2.91
CA ALA A 81 4.70 7.59 -2.27
C ALA A 81 5.10 7.85 -0.82
N TRP A 82 4.43 7.17 0.11
CA TRP A 82 4.70 7.22 1.54
C TRP A 82 5.10 5.87 2.08
N PHE A 83 5.92 5.88 3.08
CA PHE A 83 6.11 4.75 3.97
C PHE A 83 6.22 5.25 5.41
N MET A 84 5.42 4.65 6.29
CA MET A 84 5.48 4.87 7.73
C MET A 84 5.87 3.56 8.41
N CYS A 85 6.85 3.62 9.29
CA CYS A 85 7.30 2.50 10.09
C CYS A 85 7.21 2.85 11.57
N VAL A 86 6.69 1.92 12.35
CA VAL A 86 6.63 2.01 13.81
C VAL A 86 7.40 0.86 14.42
N SER A 87 8.18 1.15 15.44
CA SER A 87 8.75 0.19 16.37
C SER A 87 8.39 0.60 17.80
N PRO A 88 8.66 -0.18 18.83
CA PRO A 88 8.26 0.16 20.20
C PRO A 88 8.76 1.52 20.71
N LYS A 89 9.90 1.97 20.21
CA LYS A 89 10.55 3.21 20.69
C LYS A 89 10.87 4.22 19.59
N LEU A 90 10.59 3.89 18.34
CA LEU A 90 10.94 4.74 17.21
C LEU A 90 9.85 4.69 16.16
N VAL A 91 9.49 5.87 15.66
CA VAL A 91 8.62 6.04 14.48
C VAL A 91 9.45 6.77 13.43
N CYS A 92 9.44 6.27 12.21
CA CYS A 92 10.03 6.95 11.08
C CYS A 92 9.10 6.93 9.89
N GLY A 93 9.22 7.93 9.04
CA GLY A 93 8.44 8.04 7.81
C GLY A 93 9.23 8.71 6.71
N ALA A 94 8.90 8.38 5.48
CA ALA A 94 9.46 9.01 4.29
C ALA A 94 8.38 9.26 3.26
N TRP A 95 8.53 10.36 2.56
CA TRP A 95 7.74 10.74 1.40
C TRP A 95 8.63 10.92 0.18
N VAL A 96 8.16 10.47 -0.95
CA VAL A 96 8.77 10.66 -2.26
C VAL A 96 7.70 11.15 -3.21
N GLY A 97 7.92 12.31 -3.80
CA GLY A 97 7.00 12.93 -4.74
C GLY A 97 7.58 14.17 -5.37
N GLY A 98 6.88 14.72 -6.33
CA GLY A 98 7.20 16.00 -6.95
C GLY A 98 6.37 17.14 -6.36
N GLU A 99 6.78 18.38 -6.62
CA GLU A 99 6.06 19.57 -6.20
C GLU A 99 4.63 19.62 -6.78
N TYR A 100 4.49 19.12 -8.00
CA TYR A 100 3.21 19.09 -8.71
C TYR A 100 2.79 17.64 -9.02
N ARG A 101 1.50 17.34 -8.96
CA ARG A 101 0.94 16.01 -9.23
C ARG A 101 1.14 15.50 -10.67
N CYS A 102 1.46 16.38 -11.60
CA CYS A 102 1.84 15.99 -12.96
C CYS A 102 3.23 15.36 -13.02
N ILE A 103 4.05 15.53 -11.97
CA ILE A 103 5.33 14.84 -11.82
C ILE A 103 5.05 13.51 -11.13
N HIS A 104 5.05 12.42 -11.90
CA HIS A 104 4.71 11.11 -11.37
C HIS A 104 5.46 9.98 -12.09
N PHE A 105 5.57 8.83 -11.45
CA PHE A 105 6.10 7.63 -12.08
C PHE A 105 5.05 7.04 -13.04
N ARG A 106 5.51 6.47 -14.15
CA ARG A 106 4.61 5.88 -15.15
C ARG A 106 3.99 4.56 -14.71
N THR A 107 4.63 3.84 -13.77
CA THR A 107 4.20 2.50 -13.36
C THR A 107 4.31 2.34 -11.85
N GLY A 108 3.46 1.50 -11.26
CA GLY A 108 3.55 1.10 -9.86
C GLY A 108 4.88 0.40 -9.53
N ALA A 109 5.51 -0.27 -10.48
CA ALA A 109 6.82 -0.89 -10.28
C ALA A 109 7.90 0.11 -9.87
N LEU A 110 7.79 1.37 -10.30
CA LEU A 110 8.70 2.45 -9.97
C LEU A 110 8.15 3.36 -8.87
N GLY A 111 6.83 3.62 -8.84
CA GLY A 111 6.24 4.66 -8.02
C GLY A 111 5.55 4.18 -6.73
N GLN A 112 5.53 2.87 -6.44
CA GLN A 112 4.97 2.38 -5.19
C GLN A 112 5.81 2.80 -3.97
N GLY A 113 5.14 3.14 -2.85
CA GLY A 113 5.80 3.48 -1.60
C GLY A 113 6.75 2.40 -1.07
N SER A 114 6.47 1.12 -1.37
CA SER A 114 7.37 0.00 -1.07
C SER A 114 8.66 0.00 -1.91
N ARG A 115 8.72 0.75 -3.01
CA ARG A 115 9.86 0.83 -3.92
C ARG A 115 10.68 2.10 -3.76
N THR A 116 10.06 3.17 -3.30
CA THR A 116 10.64 4.53 -3.23
C THR A 116 10.84 4.99 -1.79
N ALA A 117 9.76 5.18 -1.03
CA ALA A 117 9.82 5.72 0.33
C ALA A 117 10.31 4.69 1.37
N LEU A 118 9.94 3.42 1.24
CA LEU A 118 10.35 2.36 2.17
C LEU A 118 11.89 2.19 2.24
N PRO A 119 12.64 2.18 1.13
CA PRO A 119 14.09 2.09 1.19
C PRO A 119 14.76 3.18 2.02
N ILE A 120 14.24 4.41 1.99
CA ILE A 120 14.77 5.54 2.78
C ILE A 120 14.66 5.23 4.27
N CYS A 121 13.46 4.82 4.74
CA CYS A 121 13.27 4.37 6.11
C CYS A 121 14.11 3.12 6.42
N GLY A 122 14.24 2.20 5.46
CA GLY A 122 15.03 0.99 5.61
C GLY A 122 16.50 1.25 5.91
N TYR A 123 17.16 2.11 5.14
CA TYR A 123 18.54 2.52 5.37
C TYR A 123 18.71 3.29 6.68
N PHE A 124 17.78 4.18 6.99
CA PHE A 124 17.77 4.89 8.27
C PHE A 124 17.71 3.92 9.45
N LEU A 125 16.75 3.01 9.46
CA LEU A 125 16.58 2.01 10.52
C LEU A 125 17.78 1.08 10.61
N GLN A 126 18.33 0.63 9.49
CA GLN A 126 19.54 -0.19 9.46
C GLN A 126 20.71 0.53 10.13
N SER A 127 20.89 1.82 9.85
CA SER A 127 21.95 2.63 10.47
C SER A 127 21.76 2.79 11.96
N VAL A 128 20.54 3.10 12.43
CA VAL A 128 20.21 3.23 13.86
C VAL A 128 20.42 1.90 14.58
N LEU A 129 19.90 0.80 14.02
CA LEU A 129 20.00 -0.50 14.67
C LEU A 129 21.42 -1.07 14.67
N LYS A 130 22.25 -0.67 13.72
CA LYS A 130 23.66 -1.09 13.66
C LYS A 130 24.49 -0.42 14.74
N ASP A 131 24.18 0.83 15.08
CA ASP A 131 24.96 1.62 16.02
C ASP A 131 24.72 1.17 17.47
N PRO A 132 25.76 0.79 18.23
CA PRO A 132 25.65 0.40 19.63
C PRO A 132 25.09 1.51 20.54
N ALA A 133 25.28 2.78 20.17
CA ALA A 133 24.76 3.92 20.92
C ALA A 133 23.22 3.94 20.96
N PHE A 134 22.57 3.32 19.98
CA PHE A 134 21.13 3.26 19.84
C PHE A 134 20.53 1.87 20.14
N LYS A 135 21.23 1.04 20.88
CA LYS A 135 20.79 -0.32 21.22
C LYS A 135 19.43 -0.34 21.92
N GLU A 136 19.07 0.72 22.64
CA GLU A 136 17.77 0.86 23.30
C GLU A 136 16.56 0.83 22.35
N TYR A 137 16.74 1.15 21.07
CA TYR A 137 15.70 1.08 20.04
C TYR A 137 15.43 -0.34 19.56
N ARG A 138 16.27 -1.31 19.91
CA ARG A 138 16.02 -2.73 19.67
C ARG A 138 15.08 -3.25 20.75
N ALA A 139 13.79 -3.26 20.46
CA ALA A 139 12.76 -3.66 21.40
C ALA A 139 11.61 -4.39 20.70
N LYS A 140 10.86 -5.16 21.47
CA LYS A 140 9.61 -5.80 21.06
C LYS A 140 8.42 -5.05 21.63
N PHE A 141 7.30 -5.09 20.92
CA PHE A 141 6.05 -4.52 21.42
C PHE A 141 5.60 -5.24 22.70
N ASP A 142 5.05 -4.47 23.62
CA ASP A 142 4.48 -5.01 24.84
C ASP A 142 3.37 -6.00 24.53
N LYS A 143 3.40 -7.14 25.24
CA LYS A 143 2.32 -8.11 25.14
C LYS A 143 1.12 -7.62 25.97
N PRO A 144 -0.12 -7.93 25.53
CA PRO A 144 -1.28 -7.59 26.31
C PRO A 144 -1.20 -8.25 27.69
N LYS A 145 -1.48 -7.45 28.72
CA LYS A 145 -1.52 -7.93 30.11
C LYS A 145 -2.89 -8.50 30.46
N ASP A 146 -3.91 -8.07 29.74
CA ASP A 146 -5.30 -8.40 30.03
C ASP A 146 -5.76 -9.58 29.17
N GLY A 147 -6.47 -10.53 29.77
CA GLY A 147 -7.06 -11.69 29.09
C GLY A 147 -8.12 -11.32 28.03
N ASP A 148 -8.52 -10.04 27.97
CA ASP A 148 -9.49 -9.51 27.02
C ASP A 148 -8.96 -9.39 25.59
N ILE A 149 -7.66 -9.58 25.36
CA ILE A 149 -7.05 -9.53 24.03
C ILE A 149 -6.60 -10.94 23.64
N THR A 150 -7.44 -11.61 22.89
CA THR A 150 -7.15 -12.95 22.37
C THR A 150 -6.48 -12.87 21.01
N LYS A 151 -5.75 -13.92 20.62
CA LYS A 151 -5.06 -13.99 19.33
C LYS A 151 -6.03 -13.85 18.15
N ASP A 152 -7.23 -14.34 18.29
CA ASP A 152 -8.26 -14.31 17.22
C ASP A 152 -8.66 -12.88 16.83
N MET A 153 -8.43 -11.90 17.70
CA MET A 153 -8.73 -10.49 17.43
C MET A 153 -7.77 -9.83 16.45
N TYR A 154 -6.58 -10.39 16.26
CA TYR A 154 -5.54 -9.80 15.40
C TYR A 154 -4.85 -10.80 14.47
N MET A 155 -5.16 -12.08 14.56
CA MET A 155 -4.73 -13.08 13.59
C MET A 155 -5.80 -13.28 12.54
N CYS A 156 -5.42 -13.17 11.28
CA CYS A 156 -6.35 -13.32 10.17
C CYS A 156 -6.75 -14.79 10.00
N ALA A 157 -8.03 -15.12 10.17
CA ALA A 157 -8.55 -16.47 10.01
C ALA A 157 -8.30 -17.08 8.61
N SER A 158 -8.07 -16.24 7.60
CA SER A 158 -7.73 -16.66 6.24
C SER A 158 -6.39 -17.40 6.12
N TYR A 159 -5.55 -17.31 7.14
CA TYR A 159 -4.26 -18.04 7.24
C TYR A 159 -4.32 -19.27 8.13
N ALA A 160 -5.44 -19.56 8.77
CA ALA A 160 -5.68 -20.92 9.23
C ALA A 160 -5.52 -21.83 7.99
N PRO A 161 -4.77 -22.95 8.07
CA PRO A 161 -4.62 -23.86 6.93
C PRO A 161 -6.03 -24.21 6.47
N LYS A 162 -6.41 -23.72 5.29
CA LYS A 162 -7.72 -24.04 4.70
C LYS A 162 -7.79 -25.54 4.68
N ALA A 163 -8.77 -26.14 5.40
CA ALA A 163 -9.08 -27.53 5.24
C ALA A 163 -9.10 -27.76 3.73
N LYS A 164 -8.31 -28.75 3.25
CA LYS A 164 -8.20 -29.04 1.82
C LYS A 164 -9.62 -29.11 1.28
N VAL A 165 -10.06 -28.07 0.60
CA VAL A 165 -11.36 -28.06 -0.06
C VAL A 165 -11.23 -29.16 -1.12
N ASP A 166 -12.09 -30.14 -1.01
CA ASP A 166 -12.15 -31.22 -1.97
C ASP A 166 -12.55 -30.60 -3.31
N THR A 167 -11.56 -30.31 -4.14
CA THR A 167 -11.72 -29.66 -5.43
C THR A 167 -12.52 -30.50 -6.43
N THR A 168 -12.89 -31.74 -6.08
CA THR A 168 -13.72 -32.60 -6.91
C THR A 168 -15.20 -32.22 -6.89
N ARG A 169 -15.62 -31.22 -6.08
CA ARG A 169 -17.01 -30.72 -5.96
C ARG A 169 -17.18 -29.23 -6.22
N ILE A 170 -16.21 -28.59 -6.85
CA ILE A 170 -16.42 -27.22 -7.33
C ILE A 170 -17.20 -27.35 -8.63
N ASP A 171 -18.53 -27.15 -8.55
CA ASP A 171 -19.34 -26.92 -9.74
C ASP A 171 -18.70 -25.78 -10.52
N SER A 172 -18.38 -26.06 -11.78
CA SER A 172 -17.77 -25.09 -12.70
C SER A 172 -18.62 -23.82 -12.91
N ALA A 173 -19.85 -23.82 -12.47
CA ALA A 173 -20.74 -22.65 -12.48
C ALA A 173 -20.34 -21.53 -11.51
N ALA A 174 -19.66 -21.84 -10.39
CA ALA A 174 -19.32 -20.85 -9.36
C ALA A 174 -18.03 -20.05 -9.66
N MET A 175 -17.35 -20.31 -10.77
CA MET A 175 -16.09 -19.64 -11.13
C MET A 175 -16.27 -18.47 -12.12
N ASN A 176 -17.49 -18.18 -12.55
CA ASN A 176 -17.74 -17.21 -13.61
C ASN A 176 -18.37 -15.89 -13.13
N GLU A 177 -18.30 -15.60 -11.82
CA GLU A 177 -18.87 -14.38 -11.28
C GLU A 177 -17.77 -13.43 -10.79
N GLU A 178 -17.73 -12.21 -11.31
CA GLU A 178 -16.89 -11.12 -10.83
C GLU A 178 -17.76 -10.11 -10.08
N ILE A 179 -17.36 -9.77 -8.85
CA ILE A 179 -18.04 -8.74 -8.06
C ILE A 179 -17.39 -7.40 -8.40
N ILE A 180 -18.15 -6.51 -9.05
CA ILE A 180 -17.78 -5.12 -9.29
C ILE A 180 -18.65 -4.20 -8.44
N LEU A 181 -18.14 -3.01 -8.12
CA LEU A 181 -18.92 -2.00 -7.39
C LEU A 181 -19.53 -1.00 -8.38
N ASP A 182 -20.78 -0.61 -8.15
CA ASP A 182 -21.41 0.50 -8.88
C ASP A 182 -20.86 1.86 -8.45
N GLU A 183 -21.32 2.92 -9.11
CA GLU A 183 -20.92 4.32 -8.81
C GLU A 183 -21.27 4.74 -7.36
N ASN A 184 -22.15 4.01 -6.67
CA ASN A 184 -22.55 4.23 -5.29
C ASN A 184 -21.85 3.29 -4.29
N GLY A 185 -20.96 2.41 -4.77
CA GLY A 185 -20.21 1.47 -3.94
C GLY A 185 -20.97 0.19 -3.59
N ASN A 186 -22.10 -0.12 -4.26
CA ASN A 186 -22.83 -1.35 -4.04
C ASN A 186 -22.27 -2.49 -4.92
N PRO A 187 -22.21 -3.74 -4.42
CA PRO A 187 -21.72 -4.87 -5.18
C PRO A 187 -22.69 -5.27 -6.30
N ILE A 188 -22.16 -5.34 -7.52
CA ILE A 188 -22.85 -5.91 -8.69
C ILE A 188 -22.14 -7.21 -9.07
N ILE A 189 -22.90 -8.29 -9.19
CA ILE A 189 -22.39 -9.57 -9.67
C ILE A 189 -22.46 -9.58 -11.19
N ARG A 190 -21.30 -9.75 -11.84
CA ARG A 190 -21.19 -9.86 -13.29
C ARG A 190 -20.71 -11.25 -13.66
N GLU A 191 -21.46 -11.94 -14.51
CA GLU A 191 -21.02 -13.20 -15.09
C GLU A 191 -19.85 -12.98 -16.05
N ILE A 192 -18.77 -13.72 -15.86
CA ILE A 192 -17.62 -13.70 -16.76
C ILE A 192 -17.93 -14.69 -17.89
N PRO A 193 -18.02 -14.26 -19.16
CA PRO A 193 -18.27 -15.18 -20.26
C PRO A 193 -17.16 -16.22 -20.35
N SER A 194 -17.56 -17.48 -20.55
CA SER A 194 -16.64 -18.60 -20.68
C SER A 194 -15.64 -18.37 -21.84
N SER A 195 -14.49 -19.02 -21.76
CA SER A 195 -13.45 -18.92 -22.82
C SER A 195 -13.97 -19.27 -24.21
N GLU A 196 -14.99 -20.11 -24.32
CA GLU A 196 -15.66 -20.46 -25.56
C GLU A 196 -16.57 -19.34 -26.11
N GLU A 197 -17.22 -18.57 -25.24
CA GLU A 197 -18.04 -17.43 -25.66
C GLU A 197 -17.19 -16.24 -26.08
N LYS A 198 -16.01 -16.04 -25.48
CA LYS A 198 -15.04 -15.03 -25.93
C LYS A 198 -14.52 -15.34 -27.34
N ALA A 199 -14.16 -16.60 -27.62
CA ALA A 199 -13.71 -17.03 -28.93
C ALA A 199 -14.79 -16.89 -30.02
N ASN A 200 -16.06 -17.09 -29.68
CA ASN A 200 -17.20 -16.90 -30.61
C ASN A 200 -17.57 -15.40 -30.78
N GLY A 201 -17.37 -14.59 -29.74
CA GLY A 201 -17.57 -13.13 -29.78
C GLY A 201 -16.56 -12.44 -30.68
N GLU A 202 -15.28 -12.82 -30.57
CA GLU A 202 -14.19 -12.29 -31.43
C GLU A 202 -14.36 -12.70 -32.90
N LYS A 203 -14.73 -13.96 -33.21
CA LYS A 203 -15.00 -14.40 -34.58
C LYS A 203 -16.19 -13.65 -35.19
N LYS A 204 -17.23 -13.31 -34.43
CA LYS A 204 -18.36 -12.52 -34.95
C LYS A 204 -18.00 -11.05 -35.15
N GLN A 205 -17.07 -10.49 -34.40
CA GLN A 205 -16.59 -9.13 -34.59
C GLN A 205 -15.64 -9.03 -35.80
N GLU A 206 -14.78 -10.02 -36.03
CA GLU A 206 -13.92 -10.09 -37.22
C GLU A 206 -14.75 -10.26 -38.51
N GLU A 207 -15.75 -11.16 -38.54
CA GLU A 207 -16.64 -11.31 -39.70
C GLU A 207 -17.46 -10.05 -40.02
N ASN A 208 -17.89 -9.30 -38.99
CA ASN A 208 -18.60 -8.03 -39.20
C ASN A 208 -17.66 -6.89 -39.59
N GLY A 209 -16.41 -6.90 -39.15
CA GLY A 209 -15.34 -5.97 -39.57
C GLY A 209 -15.01 -6.14 -41.02
N GLU A 210 -14.77 -7.36 -41.49
CA GLU A 210 -14.49 -7.66 -42.90
C GLU A 210 -15.66 -7.33 -43.85
N LYS A 211 -16.90 -7.53 -43.41
CA LYS A 211 -18.08 -7.15 -44.21
C LYS A 211 -18.27 -5.65 -44.35
N LYS A 212 -17.87 -4.86 -43.31
CA LYS A 212 -17.86 -3.39 -43.37
C LYS A 212 -16.76 -2.86 -44.30
N GLU A 213 -15.54 -3.40 -44.21
CA GLU A 213 -14.42 -2.99 -45.04
C GLU A 213 -14.64 -3.31 -46.52
N LYS A 214 -15.26 -4.46 -46.83
CA LYS A 214 -15.64 -4.81 -48.22
C LYS A 214 -16.76 -3.94 -48.77
N LYS A 215 -17.65 -3.37 -47.93
CA LYS A 215 -18.67 -2.41 -48.38
C LYS A 215 -18.14 -1.01 -48.59
N GLU A 216 -17.16 -0.55 -47.81
CA GLU A 216 -16.53 0.76 -48.01
C GLU A 216 -15.59 0.78 -49.23
N LYS A 217 -14.81 -0.29 -49.47
CA LYS A 217 -13.96 -0.40 -50.66
C LYS A 217 -14.73 -0.45 -51.98
N LYS A 218 -16.05 -0.73 -51.97
CA LYS A 218 -16.91 -0.66 -53.19
C LYS A 218 -17.51 0.71 -53.46
N LYS A 219 -17.37 1.69 -52.55
CA LYS A 219 -17.93 3.04 -52.70
C LYS A 219 -16.90 4.13 -52.98
N ALA A 220 -15.61 3.85 -52.93
CA ALA A 220 -14.56 4.82 -53.24
C ALA A 220 -13.98 4.54 -54.63
N LYS A 221 -14.38 5.32 -55.63
CA LYS A 221 -13.64 5.49 -56.88
C LYS A 221 -12.73 6.70 -56.73
N PRO A 222 -11.50 6.68 -57.30
CA PRO A 222 -10.50 7.67 -56.99
C PRO A 222 -10.71 8.96 -57.77
N ALA A 223 -10.49 10.11 -57.11
CA ALA A 223 -10.18 11.37 -57.78
C ALA A 223 -8.69 11.64 -57.53
N GLU A 224 -7.92 11.56 -58.61
CA GLU A 224 -6.56 12.07 -58.68
C GLU A 224 -6.56 13.58 -58.46
N GLN A 225 -5.79 14.07 -57.49
CA GLN A 225 -5.24 15.43 -57.53
C GLN A 225 -3.77 15.36 -57.11
N VAL A 226 -2.96 15.61 -58.13
CA VAL A 226 -1.52 15.85 -58.02
C VAL A 226 -1.34 17.23 -57.38
N ILE A 227 -0.66 17.32 -56.26
CA ILE A 227 -0.18 18.59 -55.70
C ILE A 227 1.33 18.62 -55.93
N ASN A 228 1.74 19.61 -56.74
CA ASN A 228 3.13 19.95 -56.99
C ASN A 228 3.74 20.66 -55.79
N PHE A 229 4.88 20.18 -55.32
CA PHE A 229 5.70 20.77 -54.26
C PHE A 229 6.81 21.62 -54.92
N ASP A 230 6.45 22.81 -55.37
CA ASP A 230 7.45 23.81 -55.81
C ASP A 230 6.88 25.25 -55.67
N ASP A 231 6.29 25.57 -54.51
CA ASP A 231 5.99 26.97 -54.19
C ASP A 231 5.74 27.09 -52.67
N LEU A 232 6.87 27.14 -51.89
CA LEU A 232 6.94 27.88 -50.60
C LEU A 232 8.38 27.89 -50.12
#